data_cb8f173e440f4b79908b3677069d2f69
#
_entry.id   cb8f173e440f4b79908b3677069d2f69
#
_cell.length_a   1.000
_cell.length_b   1.000
_cell.length_c   1.000
_cell.angle_alpha   90.00
_cell.angle_beta   90.00
_cell.angle_gamma   90.00
#
_symmetry.space_group_name_H-M   'P 1'
#
loop_
_entity.id
_entity.type
_entity.pdbx_description
1 polymer ?
#
loop_
_entity_poly.entity_id
_entity_poly.type
_entity_poly.pdbx_seq_one_letter_code
_entity_poly.pdbx_strand_id
1 'polypeptide(L)' 'MNSKKDYYELLGVSKTATDEEIKRAFRKLAKMYHPDNKETGDEAKFKEIGEAYAILSDPQKRKAYDQYGS' A
#
# COMPACT_ATOMS: atom_id res chain seq x y z
N MET A 1 -19.32 10.58 3.02
CA MET A 1 -18.21 10.05 3.56
C MET A 1 -17.54 9.03 2.72
N ASN A 2 -16.38 9.22 2.53
CA ASN A 2 -15.62 8.37 1.68
C ASN A 2 -15.10 7.16 2.43
N SER A 3 -15.48 5.99 2.01
CA SER A 3 -15.05 4.80 2.68
C SER A 3 -13.81 4.20 2.03
N LYS A 4 -13.34 4.78 0.96
CA LYS A 4 -12.17 4.22 0.31
C LYS A 4 -10.91 4.58 1.06
N LYS A 5 -10.04 3.63 1.18
CA LYS A 5 -8.76 3.88 1.81
C LYS A 5 -7.79 4.45 0.80
N ASP A 6 -6.97 5.35 1.28
CA ASP A 6 -5.93 5.96 0.47
C ASP A 6 -4.75 4.99 0.43
N TYR A 7 -4.41 4.51 -0.75
CA TYR A 7 -3.31 3.55 -0.88
C TYR A 7 -1.99 4.13 -0.40
N TYR A 8 -1.78 5.42 -0.62
CA TYR A 8 -0.55 6.06 -0.12
C TYR A 8 -0.52 6.03 1.40
N GLU A 9 -1.67 6.27 2.01
CA GLU A 9 -1.74 6.21 3.47
C GLU A 9 -1.54 4.81 3.99
N LEU A 10 -2.08 3.83 3.30
CA LEU A 10 -1.90 2.44 3.72
C LEU A 10 -0.44 2.07 3.77
N LEU A 11 0.33 2.55 2.82
CA LEU A 11 1.76 2.28 2.80
C LEU A 11 2.56 3.28 3.63
N GLY A 12 1.92 4.34 4.07
CA GLY A 12 2.60 5.34 4.87
C GLY A 12 3.59 6.18 4.08
N VAL A 13 3.28 6.43 2.82
CA VAL A 13 4.16 7.22 1.97
C VAL A 13 3.42 8.41 1.41
N SER A 14 4.18 9.37 0.91
CA SER A 14 3.64 10.55 0.29
C SER A 14 3.12 10.24 -1.11
N LYS A 15 2.19 11.07 -1.59
CA LYS A 15 1.70 10.92 -2.96
C LYS A 15 2.79 11.14 -3.99
N THR A 16 3.87 11.79 -3.59
CA THR A 16 5.00 12.02 -4.48
C THR A 16 6.11 11.01 -4.29
N ALA A 17 5.87 9.96 -3.52
CA ALA A 17 6.88 8.96 -3.24
C ALA A 17 7.38 8.32 -4.53
N THR A 18 8.67 8.02 -4.56
CA THR A 18 9.25 7.33 -5.69
C THR A 18 8.86 5.85 -5.66
N ASP A 19 9.05 5.18 -6.79
CA ASP A 19 8.78 3.74 -6.85
C ASP A 19 9.58 3.00 -5.80
N GLU A 20 10.80 3.44 -5.58
CA GLU A 20 11.66 2.78 -4.60
C GLU A 20 11.15 2.98 -3.19
N GLU A 21 10.68 4.18 -2.89
CA GLU A 21 10.12 4.46 -1.58
C GLU A 21 8.88 3.62 -1.32
N ILE A 22 8.04 3.49 -2.34
CA ILE A 22 6.83 2.69 -2.23
C ILE A 22 7.19 1.22 -1.99
N LYS A 23 8.15 0.72 -2.73
CA LYS A 23 8.59 -0.66 -2.59
C LYS A 23 9.15 -0.93 -1.19
N ARG A 24 9.97 -0.01 -0.70
CA ARG A 24 10.56 -0.16 0.61
C ARG A 24 9.50 -0.15 1.71
N ALA A 25 8.54 0.76 1.58
CA ALA A 25 7.46 0.84 2.55
C ALA A 25 6.64 -0.45 2.55
N PHE A 26 6.35 -0.97 1.35
CA PHE A 26 5.59 -2.20 1.25
C PHE A 26 6.32 -3.36 1.93
N ARG A 27 7.61 -3.48 1.66
CA ARG A 27 8.38 -4.58 2.25
C ARG A 27 8.35 -4.53 3.76
N LYS A 28 8.47 -3.34 4.31
CA LYS A 28 8.46 -3.18 5.75
C LYS A 28 7.12 -3.59 6.34
N LEU A 29 6.05 -3.12 5.73
CA LEU A 29 4.72 -3.42 6.24
C LEU A 29 4.35 -4.88 6.00
N ALA A 30 4.78 -5.43 4.86
CA ALA A 30 4.49 -6.83 4.58
C ALA A 30 5.11 -7.74 5.64
N LYS A 31 6.31 -7.40 6.06
CA LYS A 31 6.97 -8.16 7.10
C LYS A 31 6.20 -8.06 8.42
N MET A 32 5.73 -6.86 8.72
CA MET A 32 5.04 -6.61 9.96
C MET A 32 3.69 -7.32 10.01
N TYR A 33 2.95 -7.31 8.92
CA TYR A 33 1.59 -7.84 8.92
C TYR A 33 1.47 -9.23 8.33
N HIS A 34 2.59 -9.85 7.97
CA HIS A 34 2.53 -11.19 7.42
C HIS A 34 1.81 -12.13 8.40
N PRO A 35 0.93 -13.00 7.89
CA PRO A 35 0.17 -13.89 8.79
C PRO A 35 1.04 -14.76 9.67
N ASP A 36 2.27 -15.06 9.24
CA ASP A 36 3.19 -15.85 10.04
C ASP A 36 3.78 -15.07 11.20
N ASN A 37 3.65 -13.77 11.20
CA ASN A 37 4.18 -12.97 12.29
C ASN A 37 3.21 -13.05 13.47
N LYS A 38 3.61 -13.72 14.51
CA LYS A 38 2.71 -14.02 15.61
C LYS A 38 2.36 -12.80 16.45
N GLU A 39 3.18 -11.78 16.38
CA GLU A 39 2.96 -10.62 17.23
C GLU A 39 2.13 -9.55 16.58
N THR A 40 2.40 -9.27 15.32
CA THR A 40 1.73 -8.17 14.65
C THR A 40 1.03 -8.60 13.37
N GLY A 41 1.05 -9.88 13.05
CA GLY A 41 0.45 -10.37 11.83
C GLY A 41 -1.03 -10.03 11.73
N ASP A 42 -1.47 -9.66 10.56
CA ASP A 42 -2.84 -9.28 10.31
C ASP A 42 -3.14 -9.54 8.85
N GLU A 43 -3.87 -10.60 8.59
CA GLU A 43 -4.12 -11.01 7.22
C GLU A 43 -4.89 -9.97 6.43
N ALA A 44 -5.87 -9.34 7.05
CA ALA A 44 -6.65 -8.30 6.38
C ALA A 44 -5.77 -7.13 6.01
N LYS A 45 -4.93 -6.72 6.93
CA LYS A 45 -4.01 -5.62 6.69
C LYS A 45 -2.99 -5.98 5.62
N PHE A 46 -2.51 -7.21 5.68
CA PHE A 46 -1.55 -7.70 4.71
C PHE A 46 -2.13 -7.64 3.30
N LYS A 47 -3.38 -8.02 3.15
CA LYS A 47 -4.05 -7.95 1.86
C LYS A 47 -4.20 -6.52 1.39
N GLU A 48 -4.53 -5.62 2.31
CA GLU A 48 -4.70 -4.21 1.95
C GLU A 48 -3.42 -3.60 1.42
N ILE A 49 -2.31 -3.83 2.12
CA ILE A 49 -1.05 -3.25 1.67
C ILE A 49 -0.58 -3.90 0.37
N GLY A 50 -0.88 -5.18 0.18
CA GLY A 50 -0.57 -5.84 -1.07
C GLY A 50 -1.31 -5.23 -2.24
N GLU A 51 -2.58 -4.92 -2.03
CA GLU A 51 -3.38 -4.28 -3.05
C GLU A 51 -2.86 -2.88 -3.36
N ALA A 52 -2.53 -2.14 -2.31
CA ALA A 52 -1.99 -0.80 -2.50
C ALA A 52 -0.70 -0.85 -3.32
N TYR A 53 0.16 -1.80 -2.99
CA TYR A 53 1.41 -1.92 -3.71
C TYR A 53 1.19 -2.31 -5.17
N ALA A 54 0.25 -3.22 -5.41
CA ALA A 54 -0.03 -3.65 -6.77
C ALA A 54 -0.48 -2.47 -7.64
N ILE A 55 -1.23 -1.56 -7.06
CA ILE A 55 -1.70 -0.38 -7.78
C ILE A 55 -0.58 0.65 -7.92
N LEU A 56 0.10 0.94 -6.84
CA LEU A 56 1.06 2.04 -6.85
C LEU A 56 2.38 1.67 -7.50
N SER A 57 2.68 0.39 -7.65
CA SER A 57 3.92 -0.02 -8.29
C SER A 57 3.81 -0.11 -9.81
N ASP A 58 2.61 -0.09 -10.33
CA ASP A 58 2.38 -0.13 -11.77
C ASP A 58 2.17 1.29 -12.28
N PRO A 59 3.03 1.80 -13.17
CA PRO A 59 2.91 3.20 -13.62
C PRO A 59 1.54 3.55 -14.17
N GLN A 60 0.94 2.63 -14.92
CA GLN A 60 -0.37 2.90 -15.50
C GLN A 60 -1.46 2.90 -14.44
N LYS A 61 -1.43 1.93 -13.57
CA LYS A 61 -2.44 1.86 -12.52
C LYS A 61 -2.29 2.99 -11.53
N ARG A 62 -1.04 3.35 -11.22
CA ARG A 62 -0.80 4.46 -10.31
C ARG A 62 -1.34 5.75 -10.91
N LYS A 63 -1.10 5.96 -12.19
CA LYS A 63 -1.57 7.15 -12.86
C LYS A 63 -3.10 7.22 -12.82
N ALA A 64 -3.75 6.11 -13.12
CA ALA A 64 -5.19 6.06 -13.08
C ALA A 64 -5.72 6.32 -11.67
N TYR A 65 -5.07 5.74 -10.69
CA TYR A 65 -5.48 5.96 -9.32
C TYR A 65 -5.34 7.42 -8.93
N ASP A 66 -4.24 8.05 -9.34
CA ASP A 66 -4.02 9.46 -9.00
C ASP A 66 -5.08 10.35 -9.62
N GLN A 67 -5.61 9.96 -10.77
CA GLN A 67 -6.65 10.74 -11.43
C GLN A 67 -8.02 10.54 -10.80
N TYR A 68 -8.33 9.32 -10.43
CA TYR A 68 -9.68 9.00 -10.00
C TYR A 68 -9.81 8.68 -8.54
N GLY A 69 -8.75 8.28 -7.94
CA GLY A 69 -8.80 7.51 -6.72
C GLY A 69 -8.97 8.28 -5.49
N SER A 70 -8.81 9.46 -5.45
CA SER A 70 -8.93 10.05 -4.14
C SER A 70 -10.21 10.72 -3.82
#